data_130aaeb104a5400b26a2975f0f4d4fa4
#
_entry.id   130aaeb104a5400b26a2975f0f4d4fa4
#
_cell.length_a   1.000
_cell.length_b   1.000
_cell.length_c   1.000
_cell.angle_alpha   90.00
_cell.angle_beta   90.00
_cell.angle_gamma   90.00
#
_symmetry.space_group_name_H-M   'P 1'
#
loop_
_entity.id
_entity.type
_entity.pdbx_description
1 polymer ?
#
loop_
_entity_poly.entity_id
_entity_poly.type
_entity_poly.pdbx_seq_one_letter_code
_entity_poly.pdbx_strand_id
1 'polypeptide(L)'
;LDDYLKTIKKIKSGLVAKYKLAGQISLGVIITFWIYNTGAWDNFRTVTSVPFFKDTVIDFGLLYPLIIILVVTGSSNAVNLTDGLDGLASGLLAICFTVFSAIAYISGRVDFSDYLNIIYLPGSGELTIFTAACVGACIGYLWFNAAPAEVFMGDVGSLSTGAALGTLSILLKKEFLLVIIGGVFVAEALSVILQVSYYRYTKIKYGEPKKLFLMAPFHHHFELKGYPESRIVIRFWIVGLLLALLTLATFKIR
;
A
#
# COMPACT_ATOMS: atom_id res chain seq x y z
N LEU A 1 15.60 13.40 -1.87
CA LEU A 1 17.03 13.16 -2.09
C LEU A 1 17.27 12.42 -3.42
N ASP A 2 16.50 11.37 -3.74
CA ASP A 2 16.62 10.61 -5.00
C ASP A 2 16.46 11.52 -6.22
N ASP A 3 15.37 12.26 -6.31
CA ASP A 3 15.09 13.17 -7.42
C ASP A 3 16.11 14.32 -7.50
N TYR A 4 16.60 14.82 -6.36
CA TYR A 4 17.70 15.77 -6.33
C TYR A 4 18.98 15.19 -6.97
N LEU A 5 19.31 13.93 -6.65
CA LEU A 5 20.47 13.25 -7.24
C LEU A 5 20.29 13.04 -8.74
N LYS A 6 19.08 12.65 -9.18
CA LYS A 6 18.76 12.42 -10.60
C LYS A 6 18.72 13.72 -11.41
N THR A 7 18.01 14.75 -10.89
CA THR A 7 17.71 15.97 -11.64
C THR A 7 18.85 17.01 -11.54
N ILE A 8 19.33 17.29 -10.32
CA ILE A 8 20.32 18.34 -10.09
C ILE A 8 21.75 17.79 -10.27
N LYS A 9 22.07 16.66 -9.65
CA LYS A 9 23.41 16.07 -9.78
C LYS A 9 23.58 15.18 -11.01
N LYS A 10 22.50 14.95 -11.81
CA LYS A 10 22.50 14.14 -13.04
C LYS A 10 23.08 12.74 -12.85
N ILE A 11 22.95 12.18 -11.64
CA ILE A 11 23.36 10.81 -11.32
C ILE A 11 22.24 9.88 -11.77
N LYS A 12 22.40 9.21 -12.91
CA LYS A 12 21.37 8.35 -13.55
C LYS A 12 20.82 7.26 -12.63
N SER A 13 21.65 6.71 -11.71
CA SER A 13 21.24 5.66 -10.77
C SER A 13 20.39 6.18 -9.60
N GLY A 14 20.31 7.50 -9.38
CA GLY A 14 19.63 8.07 -8.24
C GLY A 14 20.17 7.56 -6.90
N LEU A 15 19.30 7.43 -5.90
CA LEU A 15 19.63 6.89 -4.60
C LEU A 15 19.70 5.35 -4.65
N VAL A 16 20.79 4.79 -4.18
CA VAL A 16 20.98 3.32 -4.14
C VAL A 16 19.88 2.68 -3.27
N ALA A 17 19.33 1.53 -3.71
CA ALA A 17 18.22 0.83 -3.07
C ALA A 17 18.40 0.62 -1.56
N LYS A 18 19.64 0.34 -1.10
CA LYS A 18 19.93 0.18 0.34
C LYS A 18 19.63 1.41 1.19
N TYR A 19 19.82 2.61 0.65
CA TYR A 19 19.50 3.86 1.37
C TYR A 19 18.01 4.16 1.36
N LYS A 20 17.28 3.81 0.27
CA LYS A 20 15.83 3.87 0.24
C LYS A 20 15.23 2.95 1.30
N LEU A 21 15.72 1.71 1.37
CA LEU A 21 15.29 0.73 2.38
C LEU A 21 15.62 1.19 3.80
N ALA A 22 16.83 1.73 4.04
CA ALA A 22 17.20 2.29 5.34
C ALA A 22 16.25 3.42 5.77
N GLY A 23 15.88 4.31 4.85
CA GLY A 23 14.91 5.38 5.12
C GLY A 23 13.53 4.84 5.49
N GLN A 24 13.03 3.83 4.79
CA GLN A 24 11.75 3.18 5.08
C GLN A 24 11.76 2.47 6.44
N ILE A 25 12.84 1.74 6.76
CA ILE A 25 13.01 1.10 8.08
C ILE A 25 13.06 2.16 9.17
N SER A 26 13.82 3.25 8.98
CA SER A 26 13.89 4.35 9.94
C SER A 26 12.51 4.97 10.19
N LEU A 27 11.70 5.16 9.16
CA LEU A 27 10.32 5.63 9.30
C LEU A 27 9.48 4.65 10.11
N GLY A 28 9.57 3.35 9.85
CA GLY A 28 8.88 2.32 10.63
C GLY A 28 9.30 2.31 12.10
N VAL A 29 10.58 2.52 12.39
CA VAL A 29 11.09 2.67 13.77
C VAL A 29 10.53 3.93 14.43
N ILE A 30 10.49 5.07 13.73
CA ILE A 30 9.91 6.32 14.25
C ILE A 30 8.43 6.14 14.57
N ILE A 31 7.65 5.52 13.68
CA ILE A 31 6.22 5.23 13.89
C ILE A 31 6.05 4.31 15.11
N THR A 32 6.87 3.27 15.22
CA THR A 32 6.86 2.37 16.39
C THR A 32 7.12 3.15 17.67
N PHE A 33 8.19 3.93 17.71
CA PHE A 33 8.53 4.75 18.86
C PHE A 33 7.39 5.69 19.26
N TRP A 34 6.76 6.35 18.28
CA TRP A 34 5.63 7.23 18.50
C TRP A 34 4.43 6.48 19.10
N ILE A 35 4.03 5.33 18.53
CA ILE A 35 2.90 4.52 19.03
C ILE A 35 3.15 4.07 20.48
N TYR A 36 4.39 3.70 20.82
CA TYR A 36 4.71 3.21 22.16
C TYR A 36 4.83 4.31 23.22
N ASN A 37 5.10 5.57 22.82
CA ASN A 37 5.30 6.67 23.75
C ASN A 37 4.06 7.59 23.91
N THR A 38 3.11 7.57 23.00
CA THR A 38 1.95 8.48 23.09
C THR A 38 0.81 7.95 23.96
N GLY A 39 0.88 6.70 24.43
CA GLY A 39 -0.22 6.06 25.16
C GLY A 39 -1.52 5.91 24.34
N ALA A 40 -1.49 6.33 23.05
CA ALA A 40 -2.63 6.17 22.17
C ALA A 40 -2.95 4.68 21.98
N TRP A 41 -4.19 4.30 22.29
CA TRP A 41 -4.68 2.92 22.16
C TRP A 41 -3.95 1.87 23.00
N ASP A 42 -3.56 2.18 24.25
CA ASP A 42 -2.81 1.27 25.13
C ASP A 42 -3.39 -0.15 25.18
N ASN A 43 -4.72 -0.27 25.21
CA ASN A 43 -5.41 -1.57 25.22
C ASN A 43 -5.35 -2.33 23.89
N PHE A 44 -4.99 -1.67 22.78
CA PHE A 44 -4.97 -2.24 21.43
C PHE A 44 -3.63 -1.99 20.72
N ARG A 45 -2.59 -1.64 21.48
CA ARG A 45 -1.31 -1.19 20.92
C ARG A 45 -0.70 -2.19 19.95
N THR A 46 -0.70 -3.48 20.30
CA THR A 46 -0.07 -4.58 19.56
C THR A 46 -1.06 -5.49 18.83
N VAL A 47 -2.34 -5.10 18.86
CA VAL A 47 -3.45 -5.90 18.32
C VAL A 47 -3.81 -5.45 16.92
N THR A 48 -4.16 -6.39 16.05
CA THR A 48 -4.77 -6.13 14.74
C THR A 48 -6.03 -6.96 14.56
N SER A 49 -7.03 -6.42 13.85
CA SER A 49 -8.28 -7.13 13.56
C SER A 49 -8.14 -8.04 12.34
N VAL A 50 -8.77 -9.21 12.40
CA VAL A 50 -8.79 -10.17 11.28
C VAL A 50 -10.04 -9.93 10.44
N PRO A 51 -9.91 -9.66 9.12
CA PRO A 51 -11.07 -9.53 8.23
C PRO A 51 -11.92 -10.82 8.22
N PHE A 52 -13.21 -10.69 8.00
CA PHE A 52 -14.21 -11.77 7.94
C PHE A 52 -14.49 -12.51 9.26
N PHE A 53 -13.65 -12.38 10.28
CA PHE A 53 -13.86 -13.03 11.57
C PHE A 53 -14.28 -12.00 12.63
N LYS A 54 -15.49 -12.17 13.14
CA LYS A 54 -16.07 -11.31 14.17
C LYS A 54 -15.28 -11.48 15.48
N ASP A 55 -15.01 -10.37 16.15
CA ASP A 55 -14.34 -10.33 17.44
C ASP A 55 -12.95 -11.02 17.49
N THR A 56 -12.41 -11.38 16.30
CA THR A 56 -11.11 -12.01 16.21
C THR A 56 -10.03 -10.95 16.01
N VAL A 57 -9.12 -10.91 16.96
CA VAL A 57 -7.95 -10.05 16.93
C VAL A 57 -6.69 -10.89 17.14
N ILE A 58 -5.61 -10.48 16.52
CA ILE A 58 -4.29 -11.08 16.75
C ILE A 58 -3.45 -10.09 17.52
N ASP A 59 -2.94 -10.52 18.66
CA ASP A 59 -1.97 -9.76 19.43
C ASP A 59 -0.55 -10.22 19.05
N PHE A 60 0.21 -9.35 18.43
CA PHE A 60 1.60 -9.61 18.05
C PHE A 60 2.60 -9.37 19.19
N GLY A 61 2.17 -8.74 20.28
CA GLY A 61 3.03 -8.47 21.42
C GLY A 61 4.35 -7.80 21.02
N LEU A 62 5.47 -8.40 21.43
CA LEU A 62 6.82 -7.90 21.12
C LEU A 62 7.21 -7.92 19.65
N LEU A 63 6.47 -8.66 18.81
CA LEU A 63 6.74 -8.71 17.36
C LEU A 63 6.08 -7.55 16.59
N TYR A 64 5.19 -6.79 17.23
CA TYR A 64 4.46 -5.73 16.55
C TYR A 64 5.37 -4.63 15.92
N PRO A 65 6.47 -4.20 16.53
CA PRO A 65 7.44 -3.31 15.88
C PRO A 65 7.95 -3.83 14.53
N LEU A 66 8.20 -5.13 14.43
CA LEU A 66 8.62 -5.75 13.18
C LEU A 66 7.48 -5.72 12.14
N ILE A 67 6.23 -5.96 12.57
CA ILE A 67 5.05 -5.87 11.70
C ILE A 67 4.90 -4.44 11.15
N ILE A 68 5.06 -3.41 12.01
CA ILE A 68 5.02 -2.01 11.57
C ILE A 68 6.04 -1.75 10.47
N ILE A 69 7.30 -2.14 10.69
CA ILE A 69 8.38 -1.94 9.72
C ILE A 69 8.07 -2.68 8.40
N LEU A 70 7.60 -3.93 8.48
CA LEU A 70 7.25 -4.73 7.30
C LEU A 70 6.08 -4.13 6.52
N VAL A 71 5.03 -3.66 7.20
CA VAL A 71 3.86 -3.05 6.56
C VAL A 71 4.25 -1.74 5.88
N VAL A 72 4.95 -0.84 6.57
CA VAL A 72 5.38 0.45 6.00
C VAL A 72 6.33 0.24 4.81
N THR A 73 7.33 -0.62 4.96
CA THR A 73 8.30 -0.90 3.89
C THR A 73 7.63 -1.62 2.73
N GLY A 74 6.79 -2.61 3.02
CA GLY A 74 6.08 -3.41 2.02
C GLY A 74 5.12 -2.57 1.19
N SER A 75 4.26 -1.78 1.83
CA SER A 75 3.31 -0.91 1.12
C SER A 75 4.00 0.18 0.32
N SER A 76 5.05 0.80 0.88
CA SER A 76 5.87 1.79 0.17
C SER A 76 6.45 1.23 -1.13
N ASN A 77 7.10 0.07 -1.06
CA ASN A 77 7.67 -0.55 -2.26
C ASN A 77 6.63 -1.12 -3.23
N ALA A 78 5.50 -1.65 -2.72
CA ALA A 78 4.43 -2.19 -3.57
C ALA A 78 3.78 -1.09 -4.42
N VAL A 79 3.53 0.09 -3.84
CA VAL A 79 3.04 1.25 -4.59
C VAL A 79 4.07 1.72 -5.61
N ASN A 80 5.35 1.81 -5.23
CA ASN A 80 6.41 2.21 -6.15
C ASN A 80 6.57 1.24 -7.34
N LEU A 81 6.45 -0.07 -7.11
CA LEU A 81 6.48 -1.06 -8.19
C LEU A 81 5.25 -0.97 -9.11
N THR A 82 4.13 -0.48 -8.61
CA THR A 82 2.89 -0.32 -9.39
C THR A 82 2.87 0.97 -10.21
N ASP A 83 3.72 1.95 -9.88
CA ASP A 83 3.85 3.24 -10.57
C ASP A 83 4.64 3.09 -11.88
N GLY A 84 4.18 2.19 -12.75
CA GLY A 84 4.82 1.87 -14.03
C GLY A 84 4.00 2.21 -15.27
N LEU A 85 2.69 2.52 -15.11
CA LEU A 85 1.79 2.94 -16.19
C LEU A 85 1.04 4.21 -15.80
N ASP A 86 0.74 5.06 -16.77
CA ASP A 86 0.04 6.33 -16.61
C ASP A 86 -1.30 6.16 -15.86
N GLY A 87 -1.42 6.80 -14.68
CA GLY A 87 -2.64 6.77 -13.87
C GLY A 87 -2.85 5.50 -13.03
N LEU A 88 -2.04 4.45 -13.18
CA LEU A 88 -2.27 3.18 -12.51
C LEU A 88 -2.17 3.32 -11.00
N ALA A 89 -1.04 3.78 -10.48
CA ALA A 89 -0.81 3.89 -9.05
C ALA A 89 -1.70 4.95 -8.40
N SER A 90 -1.83 6.12 -9.02
CA SER A 90 -2.64 7.24 -8.50
C SER A 90 -4.13 6.90 -8.38
N GLY A 91 -4.71 6.21 -9.37
CA GLY A 91 -6.10 5.78 -9.32
C GLY A 91 -6.35 4.71 -8.24
N LEU A 92 -5.46 3.73 -8.12
CA LEU A 92 -5.55 2.71 -7.07
C LEU A 92 -5.37 3.30 -5.66
N LEU A 93 -4.46 4.28 -5.50
CA LEU A 93 -4.28 5.01 -4.24
C LEU A 93 -5.53 5.79 -3.86
N ALA A 94 -6.17 6.49 -4.82
CA ALA A 94 -7.42 7.20 -4.57
C ALA A 94 -8.51 6.26 -4.05
N ILE A 95 -8.64 5.06 -4.64
CA ILE A 95 -9.59 4.02 -4.19
C ILE A 95 -9.24 3.58 -2.75
N CYS A 96 -7.98 3.24 -2.47
CA CYS A 96 -7.56 2.78 -1.14
C CYS A 96 -7.77 3.85 -0.07
N PHE A 97 -7.35 5.10 -0.31
CA PHE A 97 -7.53 6.19 0.64
C PHE A 97 -9.02 6.51 0.88
N THR A 98 -9.88 6.38 -0.13
CA THR A 98 -11.33 6.53 0.04
C THR A 98 -11.89 5.51 1.03
N VAL A 99 -11.52 4.24 0.91
CA VAL A 99 -11.96 3.19 1.85
C VAL A 99 -11.39 3.44 3.24
N PHE A 100 -10.10 3.77 3.35
CA PHE A 100 -9.51 4.09 4.66
C PHE A 100 -10.10 5.36 5.29
N SER A 101 -10.56 6.33 4.49
CA SER A 101 -11.31 7.49 4.98
C SER A 101 -12.61 7.07 5.66
N ALA A 102 -13.38 6.19 5.01
CA ALA A 102 -14.59 5.64 5.61
C ALA A 102 -14.28 4.84 6.89
N ILE A 103 -13.25 3.99 6.86
CA ILE A 103 -12.84 3.19 8.03
C ILE A 103 -12.42 4.10 9.19
N ALA A 104 -11.64 5.14 8.94
CA ALA A 104 -11.20 6.10 9.95
C ALA A 104 -12.40 6.78 10.63
N TYR A 105 -13.36 7.23 9.83
CA TYR A 105 -14.57 7.87 10.32
C TYR A 105 -15.40 6.94 11.21
N ILE A 106 -15.69 5.72 10.73
CA ILE A 106 -16.51 4.77 11.49
C ILE A 106 -15.82 4.26 12.74
N SER A 107 -14.49 4.03 12.71
CA SER A 107 -13.73 3.55 13.87
C SER A 107 -13.59 4.61 14.96
N GLY A 108 -13.73 5.88 14.63
CA GLY A 108 -13.70 7.01 15.57
C GLY A 108 -15.04 7.30 16.26
N ARG A 109 -16.12 6.57 15.94
CA ARG A 109 -17.45 6.80 16.47
C ARG A 109 -17.98 5.56 17.18
N VAL A 110 -18.43 5.74 18.41
CA VAL A 110 -18.96 4.65 19.25
C VAL A 110 -20.16 3.96 18.61
N ASP A 111 -21.14 4.75 18.11
CA ASP A 111 -22.36 4.25 17.49
C ASP A 111 -22.10 3.33 16.30
N PHE A 112 -21.17 3.71 15.41
CA PHE A 112 -20.80 2.89 14.26
C PHE A 112 -19.91 1.70 14.64
N SER A 113 -18.97 1.90 15.57
CA SER A 113 -18.07 0.83 16.01
C SER A 113 -18.84 -0.30 16.68
N ASP A 114 -19.81 0.03 17.54
CA ASP A 114 -20.67 -0.95 18.20
C ASP A 114 -21.59 -1.66 17.18
N TYR A 115 -22.20 -0.91 16.26
CA TYR A 115 -23.07 -1.50 15.24
C TYR A 115 -22.34 -2.46 14.30
N LEU A 116 -21.07 -2.15 13.96
CA LEU A 116 -20.27 -2.95 13.05
C LEU A 116 -19.36 -3.95 13.77
N ASN A 117 -19.38 -3.98 15.12
CA ASN A 117 -18.48 -4.80 15.94
C ASN A 117 -17.01 -4.66 15.54
N ILE A 118 -16.53 -3.43 15.46
CA ILE A 118 -15.13 -3.12 15.18
C ILE A 118 -14.49 -2.44 16.38
N ILE A 119 -13.17 -2.46 16.43
CA ILE A 119 -12.43 -1.78 17.49
C ILE A 119 -12.74 -0.28 17.42
N TYR A 120 -13.29 0.26 18.52
CA TYR A 120 -13.42 1.71 18.69
C TYR A 120 -12.04 2.32 18.96
N LEU A 121 -11.65 3.28 18.12
CA LEU A 121 -10.38 3.97 18.20
C LEU A 121 -10.63 5.46 18.43
N PRO A 122 -10.60 5.93 19.68
CA PRO A 122 -10.83 7.34 20.00
C PRO A 122 -9.89 8.26 19.21
N GLY A 123 -10.45 9.29 18.58
CA GLY A 123 -9.67 10.24 17.78
C GLY A 123 -9.31 9.79 16.36
N SER A 124 -9.59 8.54 15.97
CA SER A 124 -9.29 8.09 14.59
C SER A 124 -10.13 8.82 13.54
N GLY A 125 -11.24 9.44 13.93
CA GLY A 125 -12.04 10.31 13.05
C GLY A 125 -11.24 11.46 12.44
N GLU A 126 -10.21 11.97 13.13
CA GLU A 126 -9.32 13.01 12.61
C GLU A 126 -8.47 12.52 11.42
N LEU A 127 -8.17 11.23 11.36
CA LEU A 127 -7.50 10.63 10.21
C LEU A 127 -8.35 10.72 8.94
N THR A 128 -9.67 10.91 9.05
CA THR A 128 -10.55 11.12 7.90
C THR A 128 -10.16 12.38 7.14
N ILE A 129 -9.76 13.45 7.83
CA ILE A 129 -9.33 14.71 7.20
C ILE A 129 -8.06 14.46 6.39
N PHE A 130 -7.09 13.77 6.98
CA PHE A 130 -5.84 13.41 6.29
C PHE A 130 -6.10 12.51 5.08
N THR A 131 -6.91 11.44 5.24
CA THR A 131 -7.21 10.52 4.15
C THR A 131 -8.01 11.18 3.03
N ALA A 132 -8.97 12.05 3.35
CA ALA A 132 -9.72 12.84 2.37
C ALA A 132 -8.80 13.80 1.59
N ALA A 133 -7.83 14.42 2.26
CA ALA A 133 -6.81 15.22 1.58
C ALA A 133 -5.95 14.38 0.63
N CYS A 134 -5.56 13.15 1.04
CA CYS A 134 -4.87 12.22 0.17
C CYS A 134 -5.72 11.81 -1.05
N VAL A 135 -7.02 11.56 -0.87
CA VAL A 135 -7.95 11.29 -1.99
C VAL A 135 -7.97 12.46 -2.96
N GLY A 136 -8.16 13.69 -2.45
CA GLY A 136 -8.16 14.89 -3.27
C GLY A 136 -6.85 15.09 -4.03
N ALA A 137 -5.71 14.87 -3.35
CA ALA A 137 -4.40 14.96 -3.97
C ALA A 137 -4.20 13.90 -5.07
N CYS A 138 -4.60 12.65 -4.82
CA CYS A 138 -4.51 11.58 -5.82
C CYS A 138 -5.40 11.85 -7.04
N ILE A 139 -6.64 12.33 -6.83
CA ILE A 139 -7.56 12.65 -7.93
C ILE A 139 -7.06 13.87 -8.72
N GLY A 140 -6.62 14.92 -8.02
CA GLY A 140 -6.07 16.10 -8.67
C GLY A 140 -4.79 15.80 -9.45
N TYR A 141 -3.94 14.93 -8.91
CA TYR A 141 -2.76 14.45 -9.62
C TYR A 141 -3.13 13.59 -10.82
N LEU A 142 -4.12 12.68 -10.67
CA LEU A 142 -4.60 11.78 -11.72
C LEU A 142 -5.12 12.54 -12.93
N TRP A 143 -5.67 13.75 -12.74
CA TRP A 143 -6.12 14.61 -13.84
C TRP A 143 -5.02 14.88 -14.88
N PHE A 144 -3.77 15.01 -14.42
CA PHE A 144 -2.60 15.25 -15.27
C PHE A 144 -1.77 14.00 -15.53
N ASN A 145 -1.98 12.94 -14.75
CA ASN A 145 -1.25 11.67 -14.85
C ASN A 145 -2.02 10.59 -15.62
N ALA A 146 -3.29 10.83 -16.00
CA ALA A 146 -4.03 9.92 -16.87
C ALA A 146 -3.41 9.88 -18.28
N ALA A 147 -3.42 8.71 -18.93
CA ALA A 147 -2.79 8.52 -20.23
C ALA A 147 -3.39 9.40 -21.35
N PRO A 148 -2.56 10.16 -22.10
CA PRO A 148 -1.11 10.29 -22.01
C PRO A 148 -0.71 11.23 -20.87
N ALA A 149 0.17 10.78 -19.95
CA ALA A 149 0.51 11.54 -18.76
C ALA A 149 1.36 12.78 -19.07
N GLU A 150 0.98 13.91 -18.45
CA GLU A 150 1.75 15.16 -18.49
C GLU A 150 2.73 15.27 -17.31
N VAL A 151 2.46 14.56 -16.20
CA VAL A 151 3.27 14.55 -14.97
C VAL A 151 3.48 13.13 -14.46
N PHE A 152 4.63 12.87 -13.85
CA PHE A 152 5.00 11.56 -13.31
C PHE A 152 5.26 11.65 -11.81
N MET A 153 4.79 10.64 -11.06
CA MET A 153 4.85 10.63 -9.59
C MET A 153 6.29 10.50 -9.06
N GLY A 154 7.07 9.66 -9.71
CA GLY A 154 8.44 9.34 -9.30
C GLY A 154 8.52 8.66 -7.94
N ASP A 155 9.75 8.34 -7.53
CA ASP A 155 10.00 7.59 -6.30
C ASP A 155 9.57 8.37 -5.04
N VAL A 156 9.64 9.70 -5.06
CA VAL A 156 9.23 10.52 -3.89
C VAL A 156 7.73 10.40 -3.65
N GLY A 157 6.94 10.51 -4.71
CA GLY A 157 5.48 10.41 -4.61
C GLY A 157 5.01 9.00 -4.27
N SER A 158 5.47 8.00 -5.03
CA SER A 158 5.01 6.61 -4.89
C SER A 158 5.45 5.98 -3.56
N LEU A 159 6.72 6.18 -3.13
CA LEU A 159 7.21 5.66 -1.86
C LEU A 159 6.52 6.33 -0.65
N SER A 160 6.29 7.65 -0.71
CA SER A 160 5.65 8.37 0.40
C SER A 160 4.17 8.03 0.54
N THR A 161 3.42 7.98 -0.56
CA THR A 161 2.00 7.63 -0.53
C THR A 161 1.77 6.16 -0.13
N GLY A 162 2.66 5.25 -0.56
CA GLY A 162 2.65 3.87 -0.11
C GLY A 162 2.95 3.73 1.38
N ALA A 163 3.94 4.49 1.90
CA ALA A 163 4.24 4.52 3.33
C ALA A 163 3.08 5.12 4.15
N ALA A 164 2.43 6.18 3.64
CA ALA A 164 1.24 6.76 4.26
C ALA A 164 0.09 5.74 4.34
N LEU A 165 -0.16 4.99 3.26
CA LEU A 165 -1.18 3.94 3.23
C LEU A 165 -0.89 2.83 4.26
N GLY A 166 0.37 2.36 4.34
CA GLY A 166 0.80 1.39 5.35
C GLY A 166 0.64 1.93 6.77
N THR A 167 1.04 3.17 7.02
CA THR A 167 0.90 3.82 8.32
C THR A 167 -0.56 3.94 8.75
N LEU A 168 -1.46 4.32 7.83
CA LEU A 168 -2.90 4.37 8.09
C LEU A 168 -3.47 3.02 8.51
N SER A 169 -3.05 1.93 7.86
CA SER A 169 -3.51 0.59 8.21
C SER A 169 -3.11 0.21 9.64
N ILE A 170 -1.90 0.59 10.07
CA ILE A 170 -1.38 0.37 11.43
C ILE A 170 -2.16 1.20 12.45
N LEU A 171 -2.37 2.49 12.17
CA LEU A 171 -3.11 3.38 13.05
C LEU A 171 -4.57 2.96 13.23
N LEU A 172 -5.17 2.38 12.20
CA LEU A 172 -6.55 1.89 12.20
C LEU A 172 -6.67 0.42 12.61
N LYS A 173 -5.55 -0.26 12.93
CA LYS A 173 -5.54 -1.70 13.29
C LYS A 173 -6.14 -2.59 12.19
N LYS A 174 -5.79 -2.28 10.93
CA LYS A 174 -6.34 -2.90 9.72
C LYS A 174 -5.24 -3.40 8.77
N GLU A 175 -4.15 -3.90 9.30
CA GLU A 175 -2.99 -4.36 8.52
C GLU A 175 -3.36 -5.51 7.57
N PHE A 176 -4.17 -6.47 8.02
CA PHE A 176 -4.66 -7.53 7.15
C PHE A 176 -5.65 -7.04 6.10
N LEU A 177 -6.43 -6.01 6.45
CA LEU A 177 -7.38 -5.42 5.50
C LEU A 177 -6.65 -4.66 4.39
N LEU A 178 -5.47 -4.08 4.70
CA LEU A 178 -4.59 -3.47 3.70
C LEU A 178 -4.22 -4.46 2.59
N VAL A 179 -3.99 -5.74 2.92
CA VAL A 179 -3.67 -6.77 1.93
C VAL A 179 -4.83 -6.99 0.95
N ILE A 180 -6.08 -6.83 1.40
CA ILE A 180 -7.28 -6.98 0.56
C ILE A 180 -7.47 -5.73 -0.29
N ILE A 181 -7.62 -4.55 0.34
CA ILE A 181 -7.85 -3.30 -0.40
C ILE A 181 -6.69 -2.94 -1.31
N GLY A 182 -5.47 -3.18 -0.86
CA GLY A 182 -4.23 -3.02 -1.63
C GLY A 182 -3.88 -4.23 -2.51
N GLY A 183 -4.82 -5.17 -2.75
CA GLY A 183 -4.54 -6.45 -3.38
C GLY A 183 -3.90 -6.33 -4.77
N VAL A 184 -4.17 -5.26 -5.51
CA VAL A 184 -3.48 -4.99 -6.78
C VAL A 184 -2.01 -4.66 -6.51
N PHE A 185 -1.69 -3.80 -5.56
CA PHE A 185 -0.30 -3.50 -5.16
C PHE A 185 0.43 -4.75 -4.67
N VAL A 186 -0.28 -5.59 -3.91
CA VAL A 186 0.24 -6.88 -3.44
C VAL A 186 0.54 -7.82 -4.61
N ALA A 187 -0.36 -7.94 -5.58
CA ALA A 187 -0.16 -8.77 -6.77
C ALA A 187 1.02 -8.30 -7.61
N GLU A 188 1.19 -6.99 -7.79
CA GLU A 188 2.33 -6.39 -8.49
C GLU A 188 3.64 -6.73 -7.78
N ALA A 189 3.73 -6.50 -6.46
CA ALA A 189 4.92 -6.82 -5.67
C ALA A 189 5.23 -8.31 -5.66
N LEU A 190 4.21 -9.17 -5.47
CA LEU A 190 4.37 -10.62 -5.49
C LEU A 190 4.83 -11.12 -6.87
N SER A 191 4.36 -10.54 -7.96
CA SER A 191 4.81 -10.89 -9.30
C SER A 191 6.32 -10.71 -9.48
N VAL A 192 6.87 -9.64 -8.92
CA VAL A 192 8.32 -9.38 -8.93
C VAL A 192 9.08 -10.38 -8.05
N ILE A 193 8.60 -10.62 -6.83
CA ILE A 193 9.22 -11.58 -5.91
C ILE A 193 9.24 -12.98 -6.53
N LEU A 194 8.12 -13.43 -7.07
CA LEU A 194 8.01 -14.74 -7.71
C LEU A 194 8.89 -14.84 -8.96
N GLN A 195 8.89 -13.83 -9.82
CA GLN A 195 9.75 -13.78 -11.01
C GLN A 195 11.23 -13.90 -10.67
N VAL A 196 11.70 -13.07 -9.72
CA VAL A 196 13.12 -13.04 -9.32
C VAL A 196 13.52 -14.34 -8.62
N SER A 197 12.66 -14.87 -7.75
CA SER A 197 12.90 -16.12 -7.02
C SER A 197 12.97 -17.31 -7.99
N TYR A 198 12.01 -17.41 -8.90
CA TYR A 198 11.98 -18.48 -9.90
C TYR A 198 13.16 -18.41 -10.88
N TYR A 199 13.51 -17.21 -11.32
CA TYR A 199 14.67 -16.97 -12.19
C TYR A 199 15.98 -17.42 -11.51
N ARG A 200 16.18 -17.06 -10.24
CA ARG A 200 17.36 -17.49 -9.47
C ARG A 200 17.37 -19.00 -9.23
N TYR A 201 16.23 -19.56 -8.83
CA TYR A 201 16.08 -21.00 -8.59
C TYR A 201 16.42 -21.82 -9.83
N THR A 202 15.86 -21.46 -11.01
CA THR A 202 16.08 -22.20 -12.25
C THR A 202 17.53 -22.05 -12.74
N LYS A 203 18.13 -20.87 -12.57
CA LYS A 203 19.55 -20.66 -12.88
C LYS A 203 20.46 -21.55 -12.05
N ILE A 204 20.18 -21.69 -10.74
CA ILE A 204 20.99 -22.55 -9.85
C ILE A 204 20.76 -24.04 -10.17
N LYS A 205 19.50 -24.45 -10.38
CA LYS A 205 19.15 -25.88 -10.54
C LYS A 205 19.42 -26.43 -11.92
N TYR A 206 19.22 -25.63 -12.98
CA TYR A 206 19.27 -26.09 -14.37
C TYR A 206 20.39 -25.45 -15.19
N GLY A 207 21.13 -24.49 -14.60
CA GLY A 207 22.16 -23.72 -15.31
C GLY A 207 21.62 -22.61 -16.21
N GLU A 208 20.34 -22.68 -16.59
CA GLU A 208 19.67 -21.69 -17.45
C GLU A 208 18.51 -21.02 -16.70
N PRO A 209 18.45 -19.68 -16.71
CA PRO A 209 17.37 -18.95 -16.05
C PRO A 209 16.07 -19.03 -16.87
N LYS A 210 14.96 -19.39 -16.22
CA LYS A 210 13.62 -19.41 -16.83
C LYS A 210 12.76 -18.30 -16.23
N LYS A 211 11.90 -17.71 -17.06
CA LYS A 211 10.93 -16.69 -16.64
C LYS A 211 9.60 -17.35 -16.30
N LEU A 212 8.95 -16.89 -15.21
CA LEU A 212 7.58 -17.28 -14.85
C LEU A 212 6.56 -16.45 -15.63
N PHE A 213 6.76 -15.14 -15.67
CA PHE A 213 5.99 -14.17 -16.45
C PHE A 213 6.84 -13.64 -17.61
N LEU A 214 6.22 -13.10 -18.64
CA LEU A 214 6.94 -12.44 -19.74
C LEU A 214 7.82 -11.31 -19.21
N MET A 215 7.26 -10.52 -18.30
CA MET A 215 7.95 -9.49 -17.53
C MET A 215 7.26 -9.30 -16.19
N ALA A 216 7.95 -8.77 -15.18
CA ALA A 216 7.40 -8.32 -13.91
C ALA A 216 7.90 -6.87 -13.67
N PRO A 217 7.08 -6.02 -13.03
CA PRO A 217 5.77 -6.23 -12.40
C PRO A 217 4.67 -6.69 -13.38
N PHE A 218 3.48 -7.08 -12.85
CA PHE A 218 2.46 -7.82 -13.59
C PHE A 218 1.81 -7.00 -14.71
N HIS A 219 1.72 -5.68 -14.59
CA HIS A 219 1.23 -4.80 -15.66
C HIS A 219 2.08 -4.93 -16.94
N HIS A 220 3.41 -5.01 -16.84
CA HIS A 220 4.29 -5.20 -18.00
C HIS A 220 4.09 -6.57 -18.69
N HIS A 221 3.65 -7.59 -17.95
CA HIS A 221 3.27 -8.86 -18.58
C HIS A 221 2.12 -8.70 -19.55
N PHE A 222 1.14 -7.86 -19.23
CA PHE A 222 0.00 -7.59 -20.12
C PHE A 222 0.36 -6.68 -21.28
N GLU A 223 1.27 -5.71 -21.09
CA GLU A 223 1.80 -4.90 -22.21
C GLU A 223 2.48 -5.79 -23.25
N LEU A 224 3.35 -6.71 -22.80
CA LEU A 224 4.04 -7.67 -23.68
C LEU A 224 3.08 -8.69 -24.34
N LYS A 225 1.85 -8.84 -23.82
CA LYS A 225 0.77 -9.57 -24.48
C LYS A 225 0.02 -8.73 -25.52
N GLY A 226 0.38 -7.46 -25.71
CA GLY A 226 -0.21 -6.57 -26.71
C GLY A 226 -1.48 -5.84 -26.23
N TYR A 227 -1.77 -5.81 -24.92
CA TYR A 227 -2.86 -4.98 -24.40
C TYR A 227 -2.44 -3.50 -24.36
N PRO A 228 -3.27 -2.56 -24.85
CA PRO A 228 -2.99 -1.14 -24.70
C PRO A 228 -3.00 -0.73 -23.23
N GLU A 229 -2.12 0.20 -22.87
CA GLU A 229 -1.88 0.67 -21.51
C GLU A 229 -3.18 1.11 -20.80
N SER A 230 -3.98 1.97 -21.44
CA SER A 230 -5.25 2.44 -20.89
C SER A 230 -6.21 1.30 -20.54
N ARG A 231 -6.22 0.21 -21.33
CA ARG A 231 -7.04 -0.97 -21.02
C ARG A 231 -6.53 -1.71 -19.80
N ILE A 232 -5.21 -1.81 -19.62
CA ILE A 232 -4.61 -2.44 -18.45
C ILE A 232 -4.99 -1.63 -17.21
N VAL A 233 -4.76 -0.33 -17.23
CA VAL A 233 -5.06 0.58 -16.12
C VAL A 233 -6.53 0.50 -15.69
N ILE A 234 -7.47 0.61 -16.64
CA ILE A 234 -8.90 0.53 -16.34
C ILE A 234 -9.26 -0.84 -15.70
N ARG A 235 -8.70 -1.95 -16.20
CA ARG A 235 -8.96 -3.28 -15.64
C ARG A 235 -8.43 -3.41 -14.22
N PHE A 236 -7.25 -2.88 -13.94
CA PHE A 236 -6.68 -2.87 -12.61
C PHE A 236 -7.50 -2.00 -11.65
N TRP A 237 -8.03 -0.86 -12.11
CA TRP A 237 -8.95 -0.05 -11.31
C TRP A 237 -10.26 -0.79 -11.01
N ILE A 238 -10.81 -1.52 -11.99
CA ILE A 238 -12.01 -2.35 -11.77
C ILE A 238 -11.74 -3.40 -10.69
N VAL A 239 -10.58 -4.08 -10.75
CA VAL A 239 -10.18 -5.04 -9.70
C VAL A 239 -10.01 -4.31 -8.36
N GLY A 240 -9.36 -3.15 -8.33
CA GLY A 240 -9.22 -2.33 -7.13
C GLY A 240 -10.56 -1.93 -6.52
N LEU A 241 -11.53 -1.52 -7.35
CA LEU A 241 -12.89 -1.20 -6.89
C LEU A 241 -13.63 -2.43 -6.34
N LEU A 242 -13.50 -3.59 -6.97
CA LEU A 242 -14.09 -4.84 -6.46
C LEU A 242 -13.48 -5.23 -5.10
N LEU A 243 -12.17 -5.08 -4.93
CA LEU A 243 -11.49 -5.31 -3.66
C LEU A 243 -11.91 -4.27 -2.60
N ALA A 244 -12.15 -3.02 -3.00
CA ALA A 244 -12.69 -1.98 -2.12
C ALA A 244 -14.08 -2.35 -1.62
N LEU A 245 -14.97 -2.78 -2.50
CA LEU A 245 -16.32 -3.24 -2.14
C LEU A 245 -16.26 -4.48 -1.24
N LEU A 246 -15.39 -5.45 -1.57
CA LEU A 246 -15.17 -6.61 -0.72
C LEU A 246 -14.68 -6.20 0.67
N THR A 247 -13.74 -5.27 0.75
CA THR A 247 -13.22 -4.73 2.00
C THR A 247 -14.33 -4.12 2.85
N LEU A 248 -15.19 -3.28 2.28
CA LEU A 248 -16.32 -2.70 2.99
C LEU A 248 -17.35 -3.76 3.39
N ALA A 249 -17.60 -4.76 2.55
CA ALA A 249 -18.49 -5.86 2.85
C ALA A 249 -18.03 -6.69 4.06
N THR A 250 -16.71 -6.79 4.33
CA THR A 250 -16.18 -7.51 5.51
C THR A 250 -16.75 -6.99 6.83
N PHE A 251 -17.13 -5.71 6.92
CA PHE A 251 -17.69 -5.14 8.14
C PHE A 251 -19.14 -5.58 8.41
N LYS A 252 -19.88 -6.03 7.40
CA LYS A 252 -21.28 -6.44 7.55
C LYS A 252 -21.51 -7.95 7.44
N ILE A 253 -20.63 -8.67 6.76
CA ILE A 253 -20.74 -10.13 6.55
C ILE A 253 -20.31 -10.93 7.80
N ARG A 254 -19.99 -10.27 8.86
CA ARG A 254 -19.57 -10.85 10.14
C ARG A 254 -20.73 -11.45 10.93
#